data_9c0bb32dfa0cfe477b78faebf4cc920f
#
_entry.id   9c0bb32dfa0cfe477b78faebf4cc920f
#
_cell.length_a   1.000
_cell.length_b   1.000
_cell.length_c   1.000
_cell.angle_alpha   90.00
_cell.angle_beta   90.00
_cell.angle_gamma   90.00
#
_symmetry.space_group_name_H-M   'P 1'
#
loop_
_entity.id
_entity.type
_entity.pdbx_description
1 polymer ?
#
loop_
_entity_poly.entity_id
_entity_poly.type
_entity_poly.pdbx_seq_one_letter_code
_entity_poly.pdbx_strand_id
1 'polypeptide(L)'
;FFKQKTAYEIGVRLVGSEMCIRDSSGPMREFLNSPDPTEAAALAGVHRRVARGLGLLATLDVGVRPEVSEEPVILAANHRSMADLFLAAAIFSEWGWPIRPLVAGSYFDRPGIGGLLRRLRCIPVRGSEALDIATEVMADGWSVAVMPEGRVVPEAEWAPTGVGTARPGVGRLALARGRPVVAIGVSGTERFWPRGRNLPRISPWRRFPLRIRHEVLGVMVGDQPSVALEEIMAGITRCIAATESPSELFD
;
A
#
# COMPACT_ATOMS: atom_id res chain seq x y z
N PHE A 1 -1.73 -70.84 -1.19
CA PHE A 1 -0.54 -70.44 -0.41
C PHE A 1 -0.31 -68.96 -0.59
N PHE A 2 -0.88 -68.15 0.29
CA PHE A 2 -0.57 -66.73 0.37
C PHE A 2 0.59 -66.54 1.40
N LYS A 3 1.73 -66.03 0.95
CA LYS A 3 2.85 -65.69 1.79
C LYS A 3 2.65 -64.25 2.28
N GLN A 4 2.36 -64.09 3.55
CA GLN A 4 2.35 -62.78 4.21
C GLN A 4 3.78 -62.20 4.19
N LYS A 5 3.94 -61.04 3.65
CA LYS A 5 5.17 -60.22 3.77
C LYS A 5 5.21 -59.59 5.16
N THR A 6 6.29 -59.83 5.87
CA THR A 6 6.55 -59.31 7.19
C THR A 6 6.83 -57.82 7.15
N ALA A 7 6.42 -57.12 8.24
CA ALA A 7 6.46 -55.67 8.44
C ALA A 7 7.86 -55.02 8.43
N TYR A 8 8.88 -55.68 7.93
CA TYR A 8 10.27 -55.22 7.96
C TYR A 8 10.77 -54.65 6.61
N GLU A 9 10.01 -54.76 5.56
CA GLU A 9 10.44 -54.31 4.21
C GLU A 9 9.84 -52.95 3.76
N ILE A 10 9.16 -52.21 4.68
CA ILE A 10 8.56 -50.88 4.37
C ILE A 10 9.39 -49.73 4.96
N GLY A 11 10.51 -50.02 5.62
CA GLY A 11 11.28 -49.05 6.38
C GLY A 11 12.44 -48.33 5.66
N VAL A 12 12.65 -48.46 4.35
CA VAL A 12 13.90 -47.94 3.73
C VAL A 12 13.65 -47.08 2.48
N ARG A 13 12.59 -46.30 2.46
CA ARG A 13 12.44 -45.28 1.41
C ARG A 13 11.71 -44.03 1.84
N LEU A 14 12.00 -43.50 3.01
CA LEU A 14 11.57 -42.17 3.47
C LEU A 14 12.70 -41.46 4.24
N VAL A 15 13.88 -41.38 3.62
CA VAL A 15 14.93 -40.47 4.06
C VAL A 15 15.23 -39.56 2.89
N GLY A 16 14.75 -38.33 2.93
CA GLY A 16 15.05 -37.34 1.92
C GLY A 16 13.94 -36.36 1.57
N SER A 17 13.13 -35.95 2.53
CA SER A 17 12.47 -34.65 2.47
C SER A 17 12.42 -34.09 3.88
N GLU A 18 13.45 -33.37 4.24
CA GLU A 18 13.36 -32.45 5.36
C GLU A 18 12.34 -31.38 5.01
N MET A 19 11.08 -31.71 5.24
CA MET A 19 10.04 -30.73 5.38
C MET A 19 10.34 -30.06 6.73
N CYS A 20 11.05 -28.93 6.68
CA CYS A 20 11.14 -28.04 7.83
C CYS A 20 9.72 -27.63 8.20
N ILE A 21 9.08 -28.41 9.06
CA ILE A 21 7.96 -27.96 9.88
C ILE A 21 8.58 -26.86 10.75
N ARG A 22 8.38 -25.64 10.36
CA ARG A 22 8.71 -24.48 11.18
C ARG A 22 7.81 -24.59 12.40
N ASP A 23 8.40 -25.04 13.48
CA ASP A 23 7.75 -25.18 14.78
C ASP A 23 7.20 -23.80 15.18
N SER A 24 5.89 -23.65 15.19
CA SER A 24 5.18 -22.40 15.45
C SER A 24 5.07 -22.03 16.95
N SER A 25 5.89 -22.66 17.80
CA SER A 25 5.87 -22.45 19.25
C SER A 25 7.17 -21.86 19.84
N GLY A 26 8.01 -21.25 18.99
CA GLY A 26 9.09 -20.38 19.49
C GLY A 26 8.53 -19.01 19.89
N PRO A 27 9.12 -18.30 20.89
CA PRO A 27 8.76 -16.91 21.14
C PRO A 27 8.92 -16.17 19.83
N MET A 28 7.86 -15.48 19.40
CA MET A 28 7.80 -14.68 18.19
C MET A 28 9.04 -13.77 18.20
N ARG A 29 10.07 -14.17 17.45
CA ARG A 29 11.24 -13.33 17.28
C ARG A 29 10.79 -12.16 16.44
N GLU A 30 10.44 -11.13 17.12
CA GLU A 30 10.16 -9.80 16.65
C GLU A 30 11.45 -9.14 16.15
N PHE A 31 12.11 -9.79 15.23
CA PHE A 31 13.10 -9.12 14.40
C PHE A 31 12.33 -8.53 13.23
N LEU A 32 11.83 -7.32 13.47
CA LEU A 32 11.53 -6.41 12.40
C LEU A 32 12.83 -6.18 11.65
N ASN A 33 13.03 -6.91 10.56
CA ASN A 33 14.11 -6.61 9.66
C ASN A 33 13.85 -5.19 9.15
N SER A 34 14.79 -4.30 9.35
CA SER A 34 14.75 -3.01 8.64
C SER A 34 15.02 -3.27 7.16
N PRO A 35 14.41 -2.50 6.25
CA PRO A 35 14.73 -2.60 4.84
C PRO A 35 16.23 -2.46 4.62
N ASP A 36 16.79 -3.16 3.62
CA ASP A 36 18.17 -2.97 3.23
C ASP A 36 18.45 -1.47 2.97
N PRO A 37 19.43 -0.86 3.66
CA PRO A 37 19.67 0.58 3.57
C PRO A 37 20.00 1.05 2.14
N THR A 38 20.66 0.22 1.34
CA THR A 38 21.02 0.53 -0.05
C THR A 38 19.78 0.55 -0.92
N GLU A 39 18.90 -0.43 -0.74
CA GLU A 39 17.62 -0.49 -1.45
C GLU A 39 16.70 0.66 -1.05
N ALA A 40 16.61 0.96 0.25
CA ALA A 40 15.82 2.08 0.76
C ALA A 40 16.31 3.43 0.21
N ALA A 41 17.63 3.65 0.18
CA ALA A 41 18.24 4.87 -0.38
C ALA A 41 17.99 4.99 -1.89
N ALA A 42 18.10 3.87 -2.62
CA ALA A 42 17.81 3.84 -4.06
C ALA A 42 16.35 4.19 -4.34
N LEU A 43 15.40 3.60 -3.59
CA LEU A 43 13.97 3.89 -3.71
C LEU A 43 13.66 5.34 -3.36
N ALA A 44 14.20 5.87 -2.25
CA ALA A 44 14.07 7.27 -1.89
C ALA A 44 14.59 8.21 -2.98
N GLY A 45 15.65 7.83 -3.69
CA GLY A 45 16.16 8.54 -4.86
C GLY A 45 15.16 8.60 -6.02
N VAL A 46 14.42 7.53 -6.26
CA VAL A 46 13.34 7.50 -7.28
C VAL A 46 12.17 8.37 -6.83
N HIS A 47 11.73 8.26 -5.58
CA HIS A 47 10.66 9.09 -5.01
C HIS A 47 10.95 10.58 -5.15
N ARG A 48 12.18 11.03 -4.80
CA ARG A 48 12.59 12.44 -4.97
C ARG A 48 12.53 12.94 -6.40
N ARG A 49 12.88 12.11 -7.39
CA ARG A 49 12.78 12.50 -8.81
C ARG A 49 11.33 12.68 -9.24
N VAL A 50 10.46 11.75 -8.82
CA VAL A 50 9.01 11.84 -9.09
C VAL A 50 8.43 13.07 -8.40
N ALA A 51 8.75 13.31 -7.13
CA ALA A 51 8.30 14.47 -6.37
C ALA A 51 8.70 15.80 -7.05
N ARG A 52 9.95 15.92 -7.51
CA ARG A 52 10.41 17.10 -8.25
C ARG A 52 9.63 17.31 -9.55
N GLY A 53 9.42 16.23 -10.32
CA GLY A 53 8.63 16.32 -11.55
C GLY A 53 7.18 16.73 -11.28
N LEU A 54 6.54 16.15 -10.27
CA LEU A 54 5.18 16.51 -9.88
C LEU A 54 5.08 17.95 -9.39
N GLY A 55 6.06 18.41 -8.59
CA GLY A 55 6.12 19.77 -8.05
C GLY A 55 6.25 20.88 -9.12
N LEU A 56 6.64 20.54 -10.36
CA LEU A 56 6.59 21.50 -11.48
C LEU A 56 5.16 21.74 -11.95
N LEU A 57 4.25 20.76 -11.78
CA LEU A 57 2.90 20.76 -12.33
C LEU A 57 1.82 20.97 -11.26
N ALA A 58 2.13 20.68 -10.01
CA ALA A 58 1.22 20.70 -8.89
C ALA A 58 1.84 21.39 -7.66
N THR A 59 0.98 21.94 -6.79
CA THR A 59 1.35 22.30 -5.42
C THR A 59 0.94 21.18 -4.49
N LEU A 60 1.84 20.80 -3.58
CA LEU A 60 1.63 19.68 -2.68
C LEU A 60 1.40 20.22 -1.25
N ASP A 61 0.26 19.90 -0.68
CA ASP A 61 -0.06 20.10 0.73
C ASP A 61 -0.14 18.72 1.39
N VAL A 62 1.01 18.26 1.89
CA VAL A 62 1.20 16.88 2.34
C VAL A 62 1.02 16.74 3.85
N GLY A 63 1.16 17.85 4.60
CA GLY A 63 1.20 17.82 6.05
C GLY A 63 2.46 17.15 6.60
N VAL A 64 2.52 16.99 7.91
CA VAL A 64 3.64 16.33 8.60
C VAL A 64 3.58 14.81 8.41
N ARG A 65 4.71 14.14 8.61
CA ARG A 65 4.75 12.67 8.63
C ARG A 65 3.90 12.14 9.79
N PRO A 66 3.09 11.07 9.60
CA PRO A 66 2.38 10.40 10.69
C PRO A 66 3.34 9.91 11.78
N GLU A 67 3.00 10.18 13.03
CA GLU A 67 3.68 9.56 14.16
C GLU A 67 3.06 8.20 14.43
N VAL A 68 3.85 7.15 14.26
CA VAL A 68 3.43 5.77 14.47
C VAL A 68 4.27 5.11 15.56
N SER A 69 3.67 4.24 16.35
CA SER A 69 4.35 3.56 17.46
C SER A 69 5.36 2.52 16.96
N GLU A 70 5.11 1.94 15.79
CA GLU A 70 5.88 0.84 15.24
C GLU A 70 5.93 0.91 13.71
N GLU A 71 7.02 0.41 13.12
CA GLU A 71 7.17 0.14 11.69
C GLU A 71 7.44 -1.35 11.48
N PRO A 72 7.06 -1.94 10.34
CA PRO A 72 6.39 -1.32 9.18
C PRO A 72 4.90 -1.07 9.41
N VAL A 73 4.34 -0.17 8.59
CA VAL A 73 2.93 0.21 8.63
C VAL A 73 2.21 -0.10 7.32
N ILE A 74 0.88 -0.11 7.38
CA ILE A 74 -0.01 -0.18 6.23
C ILE A 74 -0.60 1.21 5.99
N LEU A 75 -0.29 1.83 4.85
CA LEU A 75 -0.95 3.07 4.43
C LEU A 75 -2.12 2.72 3.52
N ALA A 76 -3.31 3.16 3.87
CA ALA A 76 -4.52 2.94 3.10
C ALA A 76 -5.07 4.28 2.56
N ALA A 77 -5.20 4.43 1.25
CA ALA A 77 -5.62 5.67 0.60
C ALA A 77 -6.76 5.44 -0.40
N ASN A 78 -7.59 6.47 -0.63
CA ASN A 78 -8.56 6.47 -1.72
C ASN A 78 -7.90 6.53 -3.10
N HIS A 79 -8.62 6.09 -4.15
CA HIS A 79 -8.09 6.00 -5.51
C HIS A 79 -9.00 6.68 -6.54
N ARG A 80 -8.77 7.96 -6.81
CA ARG A 80 -9.57 8.77 -7.73
C ARG A 80 -8.90 9.06 -9.08
N SER A 81 -7.57 8.80 -9.18
CA SER A 81 -6.78 9.24 -10.33
C SER A 81 -5.60 8.32 -10.60
N MET A 82 -5.13 8.30 -11.83
CA MET A 82 -3.83 7.72 -12.18
C MET A 82 -2.66 8.51 -11.56
N ALA A 83 -2.88 9.76 -11.19
CA ALA A 83 -1.88 10.59 -10.51
C ALA A 83 -1.59 10.16 -9.08
N ASP A 84 -2.47 9.38 -8.44
CA ASP A 84 -2.32 8.99 -7.03
C ASP A 84 -1.01 8.23 -6.76
N LEU A 85 -0.53 7.43 -7.72
CA LEU A 85 0.77 6.78 -7.61
C LEU A 85 1.94 7.77 -7.57
N PHE A 86 1.88 8.81 -8.40
CA PHE A 86 2.94 9.85 -8.44
C PHE A 86 2.89 10.71 -7.18
N LEU A 87 1.68 10.99 -6.71
CA LEU A 87 1.46 11.69 -5.47
C LEU A 87 1.96 10.87 -4.28
N ALA A 88 1.67 9.56 -4.24
CA ALA A 88 2.19 8.66 -3.22
C ALA A 88 3.73 8.70 -3.17
N ALA A 89 4.40 8.61 -4.31
CA ALA A 89 5.86 8.71 -4.37
C ALA A 89 6.37 10.09 -3.86
N ALA A 90 5.63 11.18 -4.12
CA ALA A 90 5.97 12.50 -3.60
C ALA A 90 5.79 12.58 -2.08
N ILE A 91 4.71 12.03 -1.54
CA ILE A 91 4.47 11.92 -0.09
C ILE A 91 5.61 11.14 0.59
N PHE A 92 5.96 9.97 0.04
CA PHE A 92 7.01 9.13 0.62
C PHE A 92 8.38 9.83 0.59
N SER A 93 8.62 10.67 -0.43
CA SER A 93 9.80 11.52 -0.49
C SER A 93 9.81 12.61 0.59
N GLU A 94 8.67 13.28 0.79
CA GLU A 94 8.52 14.37 1.76
C GLU A 94 8.65 13.86 3.19
N TRP A 95 8.01 12.74 3.48
CA TRP A 95 8.09 12.11 4.79
C TRP A 95 9.40 11.34 5.04
N GLY A 96 10.27 11.21 4.04
CA GLY A 96 11.50 10.40 4.15
C GLY A 96 11.23 8.93 4.41
N TRP A 97 10.09 8.42 3.94
CA TRP A 97 9.59 7.08 4.26
C TRP A 97 9.54 6.20 3.02
N PRO A 98 10.47 5.25 2.85
CA PRO A 98 10.48 4.37 1.69
C PRO A 98 9.39 3.30 1.81
N ILE A 99 8.28 3.51 1.10
CA ILE A 99 7.08 2.67 1.12
C ILE A 99 6.89 1.99 -0.22
N ARG A 100 6.38 0.76 -0.22
CA ARG A 100 6.14 -0.04 -1.43
C ARG A 100 4.64 -0.13 -1.74
N PRO A 101 4.15 0.52 -2.81
CA PRO A 101 2.74 0.45 -3.19
C PRO A 101 2.33 -0.89 -3.78
N LEU A 102 1.11 -1.34 -3.46
CA LEU A 102 0.45 -2.46 -4.13
C LEU A 102 -0.25 -1.93 -5.40
N VAL A 103 0.09 -2.50 -6.55
CA VAL A 103 -0.45 -2.08 -7.85
C VAL A 103 -0.93 -3.29 -8.64
N ALA A 104 -2.07 -3.17 -9.34
CA ALA A 104 -2.60 -4.26 -10.15
C ALA A 104 -1.57 -4.77 -11.17
N GLY A 105 -1.35 -6.10 -11.20
CA GLY A 105 -0.28 -6.74 -11.96
C GLY A 105 -0.33 -6.46 -13.46
N SER A 106 -1.52 -6.23 -14.03
CA SER A 106 -1.70 -5.88 -15.44
C SER A 106 -1.01 -4.57 -15.87
N TYR A 107 -0.71 -3.66 -14.94
CA TYR A 107 0.03 -2.44 -15.25
C TYR A 107 1.53 -2.69 -15.45
N PHE A 108 2.08 -3.76 -14.87
CA PHE A 108 3.49 -4.12 -15.03
C PHE A 108 3.83 -4.61 -16.45
N ASP A 109 2.82 -5.06 -17.19
CA ASP A 109 2.96 -5.57 -18.55
C ASP A 109 2.84 -4.44 -19.60
N ARG A 110 2.47 -3.22 -19.16
CA ARG A 110 2.34 -2.06 -20.06
C ARG A 110 3.70 -1.40 -20.35
N PRO A 111 4.03 -1.11 -21.62
CA PRO A 111 5.26 -0.41 -21.98
C PRO A 111 5.39 0.94 -21.25
N GLY A 112 6.56 1.24 -20.76
CA GLY A 112 6.87 2.47 -20.00
C GLY A 112 6.38 2.44 -18.56
N ILE A 113 5.10 2.14 -18.32
CA ILE A 113 4.51 2.10 -16.97
C ILE A 113 5.15 0.97 -16.15
N GLY A 114 5.27 -0.23 -16.69
CA GLY A 114 5.86 -1.36 -15.98
C GLY A 114 7.30 -1.10 -15.52
N GLY A 115 8.10 -0.40 -16.33
CA GLY A 115 9.46 0.01 -15.96
C GLY A 115 9.48 0.99 -14.77
N LEU A 116 8.54 1.95 -14.74
CA LEU A 116 8.40 2.89 -13.64
C LEU A 116 7.95 2.17 -12.35
N LEU A 117 6.95 1.27 -12.43
CA LEU A 117 6.46 0.51 -11.29
C LEU A 117 7.56 -0.33 -10.65
N ARG A 118 8.40 -0.99 -11.47
CA ARG A 118 9.56 -1.74 -10.97
C ARG A 118 10.58 -0.84 -10.28
N ARG A 119 10.84 0.36 -10.82
CA ARG A 119 11.75 1.34 -10.18
C ARG A 119 11.20 1.88 -8.87
N LEU A 120 9.88 2.05 -8.78
CA LEU A 120 9.17 2.41 -7.55
C LEU A 120 9.01 1.22 -6.59
N ARG A 121 9.57 0.06 -6.91
CA ARG A 121 9.46 -1.16 -6.09
C ARG A 121 8.00 -1.52 -5.77
N CYS A 122 7.06 -1.16 -6.65
CA CYS A 122 5.66 -1.52 -6.47
C CYS A 122 5.48 -3.04 -6.44
N ILE A 123 4.52 -3.50 -5.63
CA ILE A 123 4.19 -4.91 -5.45
C ILE A 123 3.06 -5.26 -6.43
N PRO A 124 3.27 -6.24 -7.35
CA PRO A 124 2.23 -6.64 -8.28
C PRO A 124 1.13 -7.43 -7.57
N VAL A 125 -0.10 -6.95 -7.66
CA VAL A 125 -1.30 -7.64 -7.16
C VAL A 125 -1.87 -8.52 -8.26
N ARG A 126 -1.79 -9.85 -8.07
CA ARG A 126 -2.36 -10.85 -8.99
C ARG A 126 -3.14 -11.87 -8.16
N GLY A 127 -4.49 -11.79 -8.19
CA GLY A 127 -5.33 -12.74 -7.47
C GLY A 127 -5.16 -12.72 -5.95
N SER A 128 -5.25 -13.90 -5.32
CA SER A 128 -5.17 -14.10 -3.87
C SER A 128 -3.76 -13.97 -3.30
N GLU A 129 -2.73 -14.20 -4.10
CA GLU A 129 -1.31 -14.17 -3.69
C GLU A 129 -0.82 -12.78 -3.24
N ALA A 130 -1.56 -11.72 -3.60
CA ALA A 130 -1.19 -10.35 -3.27
C ALA A 130 -1.05 -10.10 -1.76
N LEU A 131 -1.88 -10.78 -0.97
CA LEU A 131 -1.84 -10.68 0.48
C LEU A 131 -0.58 -11.33 1.05
N ASP A 132 -0.20 -12.49 0.52
CA ASP A 132 0.98 -13.23 0.95
C ASP A 132 2.24 -12.44 0.61
N ILE A 133 2.33 -11.90 -0.62
CA ILE A 133 3.45 -11.06 -1.06
C ILE A 133 3.56 -9.79 -0.19
N ALA A 134 2.45 -9.10 0.07
CA ALA A 134 2.46 -7.92 0.94
C ALA A 134 2.94 -8.27 2.36
N THR A 135 2.51 -9.43 2.84
CA THR A 135 2.88 -10.00 4.13
C THR A 135 4.39 -10.28 4.23
N GLU A 136 4.99 -10.88 3.19
CA GLU A 136 6.43 -11.14 3.11
C GLU A 136 7.23 -9.83 3.06
N VAL A 137 6.80 -8.88 2.23
CA VAL A 137 7.42 -7.56 2.11
C VAL A 137 7.42 -6.82 3.45
N MET A 138 6.35 -6.93 4.23
CA MET A 138 6.30 -6.35 5.57
C MET A 138 7.18 -7.10 6.57
N ALA A 139 7.36 -8.42 6.42
CA ALA A 139 8.28 -9.20 7.24
C ALA A 139 9.75 -8.78 7.00
N ASP A 140 10.06 -8.30 5.80
CA ASP A 140 11.37 -7.72 5.46
C ASP A 140 11.52 -6.25 5.94
N GLY A 141 10.58 -5.74 6.73
CA GLY A 141 10.62 -4.41 7.32
C GLY A 141 10.11 -3.27 6.43
N TRP A 142 9.53 -3.57 5.26
CA TRP A 142 8.98 -2.55 4.39
C TRP A 142 7.55 -2.18 4.77
N SER A 143 7.27 -0.90 4.87
CA SER A 143 5.89 -0.39 4.88
C SER A 143 5.26 -0.54 3.50
N VAL A 144 3.94 -0.75 3.48
CA VAL A 144 3.20 -0.94 2.24
C VAL A 144 2.09 0.10 2.10
N ALA A 145 1.80 0.48 0.85
CA ALA A 145 0.66 1.34 0.56
C ALA A 145 -0.36 0.59 -0.29
N VAL A 146 -1.62 0.72 0.06
CA VAL A 146 -2.73 0.05 -0.60
C VAL A 146 -3.88 1.02 -0.86
N MET A 147 -4.54 0.86 -1.99
CA MET A 147 -5.78 1.53 -2.30
C MET A 147 -6.91 0.48 -2.21
N PRO A 148 -7.72 0.49 -1.15
CA PRO A 148 -8.71 -0.56 -0.88
C PRO A 148 -9.70 -0.78 -2.02
N GLU A 149 -10.01 0.24 -2.79
CA GLU A 149 -10.91 0.18 -3.95
C GLU A 149 -10.36 -0.69 -5.08
N GLY A 150 -9.03 -0.85 -5.16
CA GLY A 150 -8.32 -1.70 -6.14
C GLY A 150 -8.43 -1.24 -7.59
N ARG A 151 -8.98 -0.05 -7.84
CA ARG A 151 -9.14 0.61 -9.15
C ARG A 151 -9.33 2.10 -9.00
N VAL A 152 -9.05 2.85 -10.05
CA VAL A 152 -9.48 4.26 -10.11
C VAL A 152 -11.00 4.33 -10.13
N VAL A 153 -11.59 4.92 -9.10
CA VAL A 153 -13.04 5.00 -8.92
C VAL A 153 -13.64 6.12 -9.80
N PRO A 154 -14.76 5.87 -10.50
CA PRO A 154 -15.49 6.92 -11.22
C PRO A 154 -16.06 7.97 -10.27
N GLU A 155 -16.16 9.22 -10.73
CA GLU A 155 -16.69 10.32 -9.92
C GLU A 155 -18.12 10.06 -9.41
N ALA A 156 -18.99 9.52 -10.24
CA ALA A 156 -20.36 9.19 -9.86
C ALA A 156 -20.45 8.20 -8.67
N GLU A 157 -19.41 7.41 -8.44
CA GLU A 157 -19.37 6.42 -7.37
C GLU A 157 -18.79 6.99 -6.05
N TRP A 158 -17.75 7.84 -6.15
CA TRP A 158 -17.13 8.39 -4.94
C TRP A 158 -17.72 9.75 -4.51
N ALA A 159 -18.39 10.49 -5.40
CA ALA A 159 -18.92 11.82 -5.08
C ALA A 159 -19.84 11.87 -3.85
N PRO A 160 -20.68 10.85 -3.55
CA PRO A 160 -21.55 10.89 -2.38
C PRO A 160 -20.83 10.74 -1.04
N THR A 161 -19.77 9.94 -0.99
CA THR A 161 -19.11 9.53 0.27
C THR A 161 -17.61 9.83 0.31
N GLY A 162 -17.06 10.31 -0.80
CA GLY A 162 -15.63 10.55 -0.96
C GLY A 162 -14.84 9.31 -1.39
N VAL A 163 -15.37 8.10 -1.26
CA VAL A 163 -14.72 6.82 -1.55
C VAL A 163 -15.61 5.91 -2.39
N GLY A 164 -15.00 4.95 -3.08
CA GLY A 164 -15.73 3.90 -3.78
C GLY A 164 -15.83 2.61 -2.96
N THR A 165 -16.40 1.59 -3.59
CA THR A 165 -16.52 0.26 -2.98
C THR A 165 -15.15 -0.37 -2.76
N ALA A 166 -14.85 -0.73 -1.52
CA ALA A 166 -13.59 -1.32 -1.12
C ALA A 166 -13.60 -2.86 -1.23
N ARG A 167 -12.40 -3.43 -1.41
CA ARG A 167 -12.15 -4.86 -1.41
C ARG A 167 -11.62 -5.32 -0.05
N PRO A 168 -11.92 -6.55 0.40
CA PRO A 168 -11.61 -7.01 1.76
C PRO A 168 -10.11 -7.23 2.03
N GLY A 169 -9.25 -7.10 1.02
CA GLY A 169 -7.82 -7.42 1.14
C GLY A 169 -7.09 -6.63 2.22
N VAL A 170 -7.35 -5.33 2.34
CA VAL A 170 -6.65 -4.48 3.33
C VAL A 170 -7.07 -4.83 4.77
N GLY A 171 -8.35 -5.13 5.01
CA GLY A 171 -8.82 -5.57 6.33
C GLY A 171 -8.16 -6.90 6.75
N ARG A 172 -8.02 -7.84 5.81
CA ARG A 172 -7.28 -9.10 6.05
C ARG A 172 -5.81 -8.84 6.35
N LEU A 173 -5.14 -7.95 5.59
CA LEU A 173 -3.74 -7.61 5.79
C LEU A 173 -3.52 -6.97 7.16
N ALA A 174 -4.37 -6.04 7.56
CA ALA A 174 -4.30 -5.34 8.83
C ALA A 174 -4.38 -6.30 10.02
N LEU A 175 -5.33 -7.23 10.00
CA LEU A 175 -5.50 -8.24 11.06
C LEU A 175 -4.39 -9.30 11.05
N ALA A 176 -3.95 -9.75 9.86
CA ALA A 176 -2.96 -10.81 9.74
C ALA A 176 -1.59 -10.43 10.32
N ARG A 177 -1.27 -9.15 10.41
CA ARG A 177 0.07 -8.68 10.79
C ARG A 177 0.14 -7.89 12.08
N GLY A 178 -1.00 -7.46 12.63
CA GLY A 178 -1.00 -6.64 13.83
C GLY A 178 -0.11 -5.40 13.68
N ARG A 179 -0.10 -4.79 12.48
CA ARG A 179 0.70 -3.59 12.20
C ARG A 179 -0.18 -2.36 12.17
N PRO A 180 0.37 -1.21 12.56
CA PRO A 180 -0.41 0.04 12.54
C PRO A 180 -0.89 0.35 11.13
N VAL A 181 -2.13 0.81 11.05
CA VAL A 181 -2.76 1.30 9.82
C VAL A 181 -2.82 2.82 9.88
N VAL A 182 -2.44 3.46 8.78
CA VAL A 182 -2.58 4.89 8.58
C VAL A 182 -3.56 5.12 7.43
N ALA A 183 -4.70 5.71 7.74
CA ALA A 183 -5.66 6.15 6.74
C ALA A 183 -5.19 7.45 6.08
N ILE A 184 -5.34 7.56 4.77
CA ILE A 184 -4.91 8.72 3.99
C ILE A 184 -6.06 9.17 3.09
N GLY A 185 -6.46 10.43 3.21
CA GLY A 185 -7.36 11.10 2.30
C GLY A 185 -6.59 11.93 1.27
N VAL A 186 -6.88 11.70 0.00
CA VAL A 186 -6.28 12.40 -1.14
C VAL A 186 -7.35 13.17 -1.89
N SER A 187 -7.08 14.45 -2.23
CA SER A 187 -7.95 15.27 -3.08
C SER A 187 -7.15 16.09 -4.10
N GLY A 188 -7.79 16.44 -5.22
CA GLY A 188 -7.22 17.25 -6.30
C GLY A 188 -6.59 16.46 -7.44
N THR A 189 -6.20 15.20 -7.21
CA THR A 189 -5.59 14.35 -8.23
C THR A 189 -6.55 14.05 -9.38
N GLU A 190 -7.84 13.93 -9.10
CA GLU A 190 -8.93 13.75 -10.08
C GLU A 190 -9.08 14.95 -11.03
N ARG A 191 -8.72 16.15 -10.56
CA ARG A 191 -8.70 17.36 -11.39
C ARG A 191 -7.43 17.47 -12.21
N PHE A 192 -6.29 17.04 -11.63
CA PHE A 192 -4.99 17.04 -12.29
C PHE A 192 -4.92 15.99 -13.40
N TRP A 193 -5.30 14.75 -13.10
CA TRP A 193 -5.34 13.67 -14.09
C TRP A 193 -6.67 12.92 -14.05
N PRO A 194 -7.72 13.46 -14.68
CA PRO A 194 -9.03 12.85 -14.69
C PRO A 194 -9.01 11.43 -15.28
N ARG A 195 -9.83 10.56 -14.73
CA ARG A 195 -10.05 9.21 -15.26
C ARG A 195 -10.42 9.26 -16.74
N GLY A 196 -9.83 8.36 -17.54
CA GLY A 196 -10.08 8.30 -18.99
C GLY A 196 -9.19 9.21 -19.85
N ARG A 197 -8.39 10.07 -19.26
CA ARG A 197 -7.36 10.81 -20.00
C ARG A 197 -6.03 10.06 -20.03
N ASN A 198 -5.36 10.10 -21.18
CA ASN A 198 -4.04 9.48 -21.34
C ASN A 198 -2.92 10.29 -20.68
N LEU A 199 -3.09 11.60 -20.54
CA LEU A 199 -2.10 12.52 -19.98
C LEU A 199 -2.73 13.43 -18.92
N PRO A 200 -1.94 13.88 -17.92
CA PRO A 200 -2.40 14.88 -16.96
C PRO A 200 -2.71 16.20 -17.65
N ARG A 201 -3.48 17.03 -16.97
CA ARG A 201 -3.69 18.42 -17.39
C ARG A 201 -2.44 19.21 -17.05
N ILE A 202 -1.94 19.96 -17.99
CA ILE A 202 -0.82 20.88 -17.81
C ILE A 202 -1.35 22.31 -17.97
N SER A 203 -1.07 23.17 -17.01
CA SER A 203 -1.36 24.59 -17.10
C SER A 203 -0.05 25.36 -16.87
N PRO A 204 0.37 26.20 -17.81
CA PRO A 204 1.58 27.00 -17.64
C PRO A 204 1.44 28.11 -16.60
N TRP A 205 0.19 28.48 -16.28
CA TRP A 205 -0.11 29.61 -15.39
C TRP A 205 -0.56 29.19 -14.00
N ARG A 206 -0.94 27.94 -13.77
CA ARG A 206 -1.51 27.50 -12.51
C ARG A 206 -1.13 26.06 -12.21
N ARG A 207 -0.50 25.85 -11.05
CA ARG A 207 -0.26 24.50 -10.51
C ARG A 207 -1.56 23.94 -9.94
N PHE A 208 -1.73 22.62 -10.06
CA PHE A 208 -2.88 21.94 -9.48
C PHE A 208 -2.67 21.72 -7.99
N PRO A 209 -3.59 22.17 -7.11
CA PRO A 209 -3.47 21.88 -5.69
C PRO A 209 -3.80 20.41 -5.42
N LEU A 210 -2.85 19.68 -4.85
CA LEU A 210 -3.01 18.32 -4.37
C LEU A 210 -2.88 18.33 -2.86
N ARG A 211 -3.89 17.82 -2.17
CA ARG A 211 -3.95 17.85 -0.70
C ARG A 211 -4.04 16.46 -0.13
N ILE A 212 -3.35 16.26 0.99
CA ILE A 212 -3.32 15.00 1.71
C ILE A 212 -3.55 15.29 3.19
N ARG A 213 -4.41 14.47 3.80
CA ARG A 213 -4.54 14.38 5.25
C ARG A 213 -4.45 12.92 5.66
N HIS A 214 -4.00 12.67 6.87
CA HIS A 214 -3.86 11.33 7.40
C HIS A 214 -4.42 11.22 8.82
N GLU A 215 -4.72 9.99 9.20
CA GLU A 215 -5.14 9.60 10.54
C GLU A 215 -4.48 8.27 10.89
N VAL A 216 -3.82 8.21 12.05
CA VAL A 216 -3.23 6.96 12.55
C VAL A 216 -4.32 6.19 13.27
N LEU A 217 -4.76 5.06 12.69
CA LEU A 217 -5.77 4.20 13.27
C LEU A 217 -5.17 3.20 14.29
N GLY A 218 -3.83 3.05 14.28
CA GLY A 218 -3.16 2.08 15.13
C GLY A 218 -3.29 0.65 14.62
N VAL A 219 -3.06 -0.30 15.51
CA VAL A 219 -3.14 -1.74 15.22
C VAL A 219 -4.61 -2.18 15.25
N MET A 220 -5.07 -2.77 14.14
CA MET A 220 -6.42 -3.35 14.09
C MET A 220 -6.48 -4.62 14.92
N VAL A 221 -7.51 -4.72 15.77
CA VAL A 221 -7.75 -5.87 16.66
C VAL A 221 -9.09 -6.51 16.30
N GLY A 222 -9.15 -7.83 16.35
CA GLY A 222 -10.39 -8.59 16.08
C GLY A 222 -10.15 -9.72 15.09
N ASP A 223 -11.22 -10.39 14.71
CA ASP A 223 -11.23 -11.56 13.83
C ASP A 223 -12.02 -11.34 12.52
N GLN A 224 -12.69 -10.17 12.39
CA GLN A 224 -13.56 -9.86 11.27
C GLN A 224 -12.89 -8.84 10.31
N PRO A 225 -12.36 -9.28 9.15
CA PRO A 225 -11.76 -8.39 8.17
C PRO A 225 -12.70 -7.31 7.61
N SER A 226 -14.02 -7.56 7.64
CA SER A 226 -15.03 -6.56 7.23
C SER A 226 -15.08 -5.38 8.18
N VAL A 227 -15.01 -5.62 9.49
CA VAL A 227 -15.01 -4.57 10.53
C VAL A 227 -13.74 -3.71 10.41
N ALA A 228 -12.58 -4.35 10.28
CA ALA A 228 -11.33 -3.63 10.06
C ALA A 228 -11.37 -2.81 8.76
N LEU A 229 -11.95 -3.35 7.69
CA LEU A 229 -12.14 -2.63 6.43
C LEU A 229 -13.02 -1.40 6.59
N GLU A 230 -14.16 -1.53 7.27
CA GLU A 230 -15.11 -0.43 7.53
C GLU A 230 -14.43 0.70 8.31
N GLU A 231 -13.65 0.37 9.34
CA GLU A 231 -12.89 1.34 10.12
C GLU A 231 -11.84 2.07 9.27
N ILE A 232 -11.09 1.33 8.44
CA ILE A 232 -10.11 1.90 7.51
C ILE A 232 -10.79 2.86 6.52
N MET A 233 -11.91 2.45 5.93
CA MET A 233 -12.65 3.28 4.96
C MET A 233 -13.25 4.52 5.61
N ALA A 234 -13.75 4.39 6.84
CA ALA A 234 -14.24 5.53 7.62
C ALA A 234 -13.10 6.53 7.92
N GLY A 235 -11.90 6.04 8.29
CA GLY A 235 -10.72 6.88 8.46
C GLY A 235 -10.33 7.63 7.19
N ILE A 236 -10.31 6.93 6.04
CA ILE A 236 -10.04 7.56 4.74
C ILE A 236 -11.08 8.65 4.44
N THR A 237 -12.37 8.40 4.69
CA THR A 237 -13.43 9.39 4.47
C THR A 237 -13.26 10.62 5.34
N ARG A 238 -12.90 10.47 6.63
CA ARG A 238 -12.58 11.60 7.51
C ARG A 238 -11.39 12.41 7.01
N CYS A 239 -10.34 11.73 6.57
CA CYS A 239 -9.17 12.38 5.99
C CYS A 239 -9.51 13.16 4.72
N ILE A 240 -10.38 12.64 3.83
CA ILE A 240 -10.83 13.35 2.63
C ILE A 240 -11.58 14.62 3.03
N ALA A 241 -12.54 14.53 3.95
CA ALA A 241 -13.28 15.69 4.44
C ALA A 241 -12.35 16.78 5.00
N ALA A 242 -11.28 16.37 5.70
CA ALA A 242 -10.26 17.29 6.20
C ALA A 242 -9.41 17.94 5.09
N THR A 243 -9.31 17.34 3.89
CA THR A 243 -8.65 18.00 2.74
C THR A 243 -9.52 19.09 2.09
N GLU A 244 -10.83 19.00 2.28
CA GLU A 244 -11.82 19.92 1.67
C GLU A 244 -12.13 21.10 2.59
N SER A 245 -11.88 20.97 3.88
CA SER A 245 -12.00 22.08 4.83
C SER A 245 -10.97 23.17 4.50
N PRO A 246 -11.33 24.44 4.54
CA PRO A 246 -10.36 25.53 4.42
C PRO A 246 -9.30 25.32 5.49
N SER A 247 -8.05 25.16 5.11
CA SER A 247 -6.94 25.18 6.08
C SER A 247 -6.95 26.54 6.78
N GLU A 248 -7.10 26.55 8.09
CA GLU A 248 -6.79 27.72 8.97
C GLU A 248 -5.28 28.00 8.99
N LEU A 249 -4.69 28.15 7.82
CA LEU A 249 -3.27 28.40 7.63
C LEU A 249 -3.08 29.65 6.81
N PHE A 250 -3.52 30.79 7.35
CA PHE A 250 -2.98 32.13 7.07
C PHE A 250 -3.41 33.04 8.22
N ASP A 251 -2.76 32.86 9.39
CA ASP A 251 -2.52 33.91 10.36
C ASP A 251 -1.02 33.95 10.65
#